data_0887a004fb9ec28ceb867d8a3ef8b5e5
#
_entry.id   0887a004fb9ec28ceb867d8a3ef8b5e5
#
_cell.length_a   1.000
_cell.length_b   1.000
_cell.length_c   1.000
_cell.angle_alpha   90.00
_cell.angle_beta   90.00
_cell.angle_gamma   90.00
#
_symmetry.space_group_name_H-M   'P 1'
#
loop_
_entity.id
_entity.type
_entity.pdbx_description
1 polymer ?
#
loop_
_entity_poly.entity_id
_entity_poly.type
_entity_poly.pdbx_seq_one_letter_code
_entity_poly.pdbx_strand_id
1 'polypeptide(L)'
;MFRKVSLALAATLIMAGAAWADPIEGNWKTQAGDTAAIAGGGTFSITLKSGKYAGKTIGSLKAAGDNKYAGNITDPANDKTYSGKATLSGSSLKMSGCMLGGLICKSQTWHRL
;
A
#
# COMPACT_ATOMS: atom_id res chain seq x y z
N MET A 1 -23.76 -23.92 -29.69
CA MET A 1 -23.57 -23.42 -29.30
C MET A 1 -23.42 -22.99 -28.56
N PHE A 2 -23.43 -23.06 -28.23
CA PHE A 2 -23.19 -22.49 -27.45
C PHE A 2 -22.59 -22.14 -26.83
N ARG A 3 -22.32 -22.34 -26.82
CA ARG A 3 -21.70 -22.02 -26.08
C ARG A 3 -21.14 -21.33 -25.78
N LYS A 4 -20.99 -21.28 -25.94
CA LYS A 4 -20.41 -20.59 -25.47
C LYS A 4 -20.26 -19.87 -24.92
N VAL A 5 -20.54 -19.93 -24.96
CA VAL A 5 -20.43 -19.14 -24.28
C VAL A 5 -20.14 -18.90 -23.37
N SER A 6 -20.14 -19.19 -23.27
CA SER A 6 -19.86 -18.79 -22.34
C SER A 6 -19.08 -18.52 -21.79
N LEU A 7 -18.74 -18.86 -22.06
CA LEU A 7 -17.95 -18.47 -21.45
C LEU A 7 -17.44 -17.49 -21.22
N ALA A 8 -17.46 -17.23 -21.48
CA ALA A 8 -17.05 -16.22 -21.50
C ALA A 8 -17.41 -15.50 -20.53
N LEU A 9 -17.89 -15.65 -20.04
CA LEU A 9 -18.15 -15.00 -19.11
C LEU A 9 -17.48 -15.13 -18.06
N ALA A 10 -17.23 -15.82 -18.09
CA ALA A 10 -16.70 -16.08 -17.01
C ALA A 10 -15.65 -15.36 -16.89
N ALA A 11 -15.19 -15.31 -17.59
CA ALA A 11 -14.15 -14.70 -17.47
C ALA A 11 -14.27 -13.50 -17.04
N THR A 12 -14.99 -13.16 -16.99
CA THR A 12 -15.09 -12.07 -16.66
C THR A 12 -15.16 -11.85 -15.41
N LEU A 13 -15.39 -12.46 -14.85
CA LEU A 13 -15.50 -12.23 -13.70
C LEU A 13 -14.46 -12.22 -13.03
N ILE A 14 -13.78 -12.67 -13.29
CA ILE A 14 -12.84 -12.71 -12.62
C ILE A 14 -12.26 -11.64 -12.53
N MET A 15 -12.42 -11.06 -12.98
CA MET A 15 -11.95 -10.10 -12.87
C MET A 15 -12.08 -9.53 -11.96
N ALA A 16 -12.65 -9.85 -11.88
CA ALA A 16 -12.92 -9.24 -10.92
C ALA A 16 -11.80 -9.07 -10.19
N GLY A 17 -11.34 -9.83 -9.94
CA GLY A 17 -10.44 -9.69 -9.10
C GLY A 17 -9.42 -8.85 -9.46
N ALA A 18 -8.85 -9.15 -10.34
CA ALA A 18 -7.76 -8.47 -10.66
C ALA A 18 -8.00 -7.09 -10.83
N ALA A 19 -8.99 -6.84 -11.39
CA ALA A 19 -9.26 -5.53 -11.69
C ALA A 19 -9.31 -4.68 -10.50
N TRP A 20 -9.47 -5.29 -9.41
CA TRP A 20 -9.68 -4.49 -8.30
C TRP A 20 -8.45 -4.26 -7.48
N ALA A 21 -7.43 -4.86 -7.77
CA ALA A 21 -6.25 -4.70 -6.95
C ALA A 21 -5.31 -3.68 -7.56
N ASP A 22 -4.98 -2.65 -6.82
CA ASP A 22 -3.89 -1.77 -7.18
C ASP A 22 -2.59 -2.48 -6.80
N PRO A 23 -1.52 -2.31 -7.55
CA PRO A 23 -0.25 -2.97 -7.25
C PRO A 23 0.28 -2.73 -5.84
N ILE A 24 -0.09 -1.64 -5.19
CA ILE A 24 0.38 -1.38 -3.83
C ILE A 24 -0.41 -2.18 -2.80
N GLU A 25 -1.59 -2.66 -3.15
CA GLU A 25 -2.41 -3.40 -2.20
C GLU A 25 -1.80 -4.75 -1.87
N GLY A 26 -1.98 -5.17 -0.64
CA GLY A 26 -1.50 -6.44 -0.16
C GLY A 26 -0.75 -6.32 1.14
N ASN A 27 0.00 -7.37 1.46
CA ASN A 27 0.76 -7.43 2.69
C ASN A 27 2.23 -7.18 2.42
N TRP A 28 2.85 -6.41 3.29
CA TRP A 28 4.23 -6.01 3.15
C TRP A 28 4.97 -6.25 4.44
N LYS A 29 6.24 -6.61 4.35
CA LYS A 29 7.10 -6.71 5.50
C LYS A 29 7.82 -5.37 5.65
N THR A 30 7.64 -4.75 6.80
CA THR A 30 8.26 -3.46 7.07
C THR A 30 9.74 -3.64 7.39
N GLN A 31 10.48 -2.55 7.43
CA GLN A 31 11.91 -2.61 7.75
C GLN A 31 12.13 -3.13 9.16
N ALA A 32 11.20 -2.90 10.06
CA ALA A 32 11.29 -3.42 11.43
C ALA A 32 10.90 -4.88 11.54
N GLY A 33 10.41 -5.48 10.45
CA GLY A 33 10.04 -6.90 10.46
C GLY A 33 8.57 -7.16 10.71
N ASP A 34 7.76 -6.13 10.86
CA ASP A 34 6.33 -6.30 11.06
C ASP A 34 5.59 -6.45 9.74
N THR A 35 4.37 -6.96 9.81
CA THR A 35 3.50 -7.03 8.64
C THR A 35 2.60 -5.82 8.59
N ALA A 36 2.56 -5.16 7.44
CA ALA A 36 1.66 -4.06 7.19
C ALA A 36 0.75 -4.44 6.03
N ALA A 37 -0.54 -4.13 6.15
CA ALA A 37 -1.50 -4.36 5.09
C ALA A 37 -1.87 -3.02 4.47
N ILE A 38 -1.84 -2.96 3.15
CA ILE A 38 -2.24 -1.77 2.40
C ILE A 38 -3.48 -2.13 1.60
N ALA A 39 -4.55 -1.38 1.79
CA ALA A 39 -5.82 -1.65 1.13
C ALA A 39 -6.62 -0.37 0.93
N GLY A 40 -7.40 -0.37 -0.12
CA GLY A 40 -8.30 0.74 -0.42
C GLY A 40 -8.70 0.72 -1.87
N GLY A 41 -9.54 1.67 -2.28
CA GLY A 41 -10.01 1.75 -3.65
C GLY A 41 -9.72 3.12 -4.27
N GLY A 42 -8.71 3.79 -3.83
CA GLY A 42 -8.37 5.13 -4.29
C GLY A 42 -7.55 5.82 -3.23
N THR A 43 -8.00 5.72 -2.00
CA THR A 43 -7.19 6.08 -0.85
C THR A 43 -6.79 4.79 -0.18
N PHE A 44 -5.50 4.56 -0.03
CA PHE A 44 -4.97 3.32 0.51
C PHE A 44 -4.57 3.51 1.95
N SER A 45 -5.18 2.74 2.85
CA SER A 45 -4.84 2.77 4.28
C SER A 45 -3.74 1.77 4.56
N ILE A 46 -2.83 2.14 5.43
CA ILE A 46 -1.74 1.27 5.87
C ILE A 46 -2.02 0.88 7.31
N THR A 47 -2.20 -0.40 7.57
CA THR A 47 -2.51 -0.90 8.91
C THR A 47 -1.49 -1.95 9.32
N LEU A 48 -0.91 -1.80 10.49
CA LEU A 48 0.01 -2.81 11.02
C LEU A 48 -0.77 -4.02 11.49
N LYS A 49 -0.33 -5.21 11.10
CA LYS A 49 -1.00 -6.46 11.42
C LYS A 49 -0.24 -7.29 12.45
N SER A 50 1.00 -6.94 12.73
CA SER A 50 1.79 -7.66 13.73
C SER A 50 2.69 -6.68 14.47
N GLY A 51 3.34 -7.18 15.49
CA GLY A 51 4.26 -6.37 16.28
C GLY A 51 3.56 -5.57 17.37
N LYS A 52 4.34 -4.70 17.97
CA LYS A 52 3.89 -3.93 19.13
C LYS A 52 2.68 -3.05 18.85
N TYR A 53 2.55 -2.58 17.62
CA TYR A 53 1.49 -1.66 17.25
C TYR A 53 0.42 -2.29 16.36
N ALA A 54 0.28 -3.61 16.43
CA ALA A 54 -0.71 -4.33 15.62
C ALA A 54 -2.09 -3.71 15.80
N GLY A 55 -2.79 -3.54 14.68
CA GLY A 55 -4.12 -2.93 14.66
C GLY A 55 -4.14 -1.44 14.40
N LYS A 56 -2.99 -0.77 14.47
CA LYS A 56 -2.95 0.67 14.22
C LYS A 56 -2.89 0.98 12.73
N THR A 57 -3.69 1.94 12.32
CA THR A 57 -3.58 2.49 10.97
C THR A 57 -2.52 3.59 11.02
N ILE A 58 -1.47 3.43 10.25
CA ILE A 58 -0.31 4.31 10.32
C ILE A 58 -0.11 5.14 9.06
N GLY A 59 -1.03 5.10 8.15
CA GLY A 59 -0.88 5.93 6.96
C GLY A 59 -2.04 5.87 6.02
N SER A 60 -2.04 6.82 5.11
CA SER A 60 -3.04 6.94 4.06
C SER A 60 -2.35 7.53 2.85
N LEU A 61 -2.43 6.85 1.72
CA LEU A 61 -1.76 7.25 0.49
C LEU A 61 -2.74 7.28 -0.67
N LYS A 62 -2.44 8.10 -1.67
CA LYS A 62 -3.15 8.13 -2.94
C LYS A 62 -2.16 8.05 -4.06
N ALA A 63 -2.59 7.53 -5.19
CA ALA A 63 -1.72 7.46 -6.36
C ALA A 63 -1.29 8.88 -6.76
N ALA A 64 -0.01 9.03 -7.08
CA ALA A 64 0.59 10.31 -7.41
C ALA A 64 1.49 10.21 -8.64
N GLY A 65 1.24 9.26 -9.51
CA GLY A 65 2.01 9.04 -10.72
C GLY A 65 2.29 7.56 -10.89
N ASP A 66 3.04 7.21 -11.92
CA ASP A 66 3.36 5.82 -12.20
C ASP A 66 4.14 5.22 -11.04
N ASN A 67 3.56 4.22 -10.40
CA ASN A 67 4.18 3.52 -9.28
C ASN A 67 4.55 4.44 -8.11
N LYS A 68 3.91 5.60 -8.01
CA LYS A 68 4.17 6.55 -6.96
C LYS A 68 2.91 6.88 -6.20
N TYR A 69 3.06 7.08 -4.90
CA TYR A 69 1.95 7.36 -4.01
C TYR A 69 2.37 8.45 -3.03
N ALA A 70 1.42 9.22 -2.57
CA ALA A 70 1.67 10.29 -1.62
C ALA A 70 0.51 10.43 -0.64
N GLY A 71 0.81 10.90 0.55
CA GLY A 71 -0.18 11.09 1.58
C GLY A 71 0.48 11.35 2.92
N ASN A 72 0.03 10.65 3.94
CA ASN A 72 0.52 10.84 5.30
C ASN A 72 0.97 9.52 5.90
N ILE A 73 2.00 9.59 6.72
CA ILE A 73 2.50 8.44 7.47
C ILE A 73 2.66 8.90 8.91
N THR A 74 2.12 8.10 9.84
CA THR A 74 2.21 8.37 11.27
C THR A 74 3.16 7.38 11.91
N ASP A 75 4.12 7.87 12.69
CA ASP A 75 4.99 7.02 13.46
C ASP A 75 4.21 6.55 14.68
N PRO A 76 3.94 5.25 14.83
CA PRO A 76 3.12 4.76 15.93
C PRO A 76 3.77 4.88 17.29
N ALA A 77 5.09 5.07 17.34
CA ALA A 77 5.80 5.17 18.59
C ALA A 77 5.59 6.51 19.27
N ASN A 78 5.36 7.56 18.51
CA ASN A 78 5.20 8.90 19.06
C ASN A 78 3.99 9.65 18.50
N ASP A 79 3.21 9.00 17.64
CA ASP A 79 2.00 9.56 16.99
C ASP A 79 2.27 10.83 16.18
N LYS A 80 3.50 11.02 15.73
CA LYS A 80 3.79 12.13 14.83
C LYS A 80 3.46 11.74 13.40
N THR A 81 2.81 12.68 12.70
CA THR A 81 2.43 12.45 11.31
C THR A 81 3.33 13.25 10.38
N TYR A 82 3.79 12.58 9.34
CA TYR A 82 4.71 13.13 8.35
C TYR A 82 4.05 13.09 6.99
N SER A 83 4.51 13.95 6.08
CA SER A 83 4.18 13.80 4.67
C SER A 83 4.77 12.48 4.21
N GLY A 84 3.94 11.63 3.64
CA GLY A 84 4.37 10.31 3.20
C GLY A 84 4.47 10.21 1.70
N LYS A 85 5.47 9.48 1.25
CA LYS A 85 5.63 9.14 -0.16
C LYS A 85 6.01 7.70 -0.27
N ALA A 86 5.56 7.05 -1.34
CA ALA A 86 5.93 5.67 -1.60
C ALA A 86 6.22 5.49 -3.07
N THR A 87 7.22 4.68 -3.37
CA THR A 87 7.55 4.30 -4.74
C THR A 87 7.58 2.79 -4.81
N LEU A 88 6.76 2.24 -5.70
CA LEU A 88 6.65 0.81 -5.89
C LEU A 88 7.62 0.37 -6.98
N SER A 89 8.38 -0.66 -6.71
CA SER A 89 9.32 -1.23 -7.67
C SER A 89 9.28 -2.74 -7.54
N GLY A 90 8.43 -3.37 -8.35
CA GLY A 90 8.23 -4.82 -8.28
C GLY A 90 7.71 -5.24 -6.93
N SER A 91 8.48 -6.04 -6.21
CA SER A 91 8.12 -6.52 -4.89
C SER A 91 8.69 -5.67 -3.75
N SER A 92 9.21 -4.51 -4.08
CA SER A 92 9.76 -3.57 -3.09
C SER A 92 8.94 -2.29 -3.06
N LEU A 93 8.78 -1.72 -1.89
CA LEU A 93 8.07 -0.47 -1.69
C LEU A 93 8.94 0.44 -0.84
N LYS A 94 9.42 1.51 -1.46
CA LYS A 94 10.22 2.49 -0.72
C LYS A 94 9.29 3.51 -0.11
N MET A 95 9.29 3.58 1.21
CA MET A 95 8.46 4.50 1.97
C MET A 95 9.32 5.64 2.48
N SER A 96 8.83 6.85 2.38
CA SER A 96 9.52 8.02 2.90
C SER A 96 8.57 8.88 3.70
N GLY A 97 8.98 9.27 4.89
CA GLY A 97 8.26 10.23 5.71
C GLY A 97 9.07 11.50 5.79
N CYS A 98 8.45 12.61 5.49
CA CYS A 98 9.13 13.89 5.41
C CYS A 98 8.47 14.94 6.30
N MET A 99 9.29 15.88 6.80
CA MET A 99 8.82 17.00 7.59
C MET A 99 9.47 18.27 7.08
N LEU A 100 9.04 19.42 7.62
CA LEU A 100 9.59 20.73 7.24
C LEU A 100 9.52 20.97 5.73
N GLY A 101 8.35 20.68 5.14
CA GLY A 101 8.16 20.95 3.72
C GLY A 101 9.00 20.07 2.81
N GLY A 102 9.45 18.94 3.30
CA GLY A 102 10.24 18.02 2.49
C GLY A 102 11.74 18.13 2.69
N LEU A 103 12.18 19.02 3.59
CA LEU A 103 13.60 19.20 3.83
C LEU A 103 14.25 18.05 4.58
N ILE A 104 13.47 17.38 5.44
CA ILE A 104 13.99 16.26 6.24
C ILE A 104 13.13 15.06 5.95
N CYS A 105 13.74 14.02 5.40
CA CYS A 105 13.04 12.79 5.06
C CYS A 105 13.78 11.58 5.61
N LYS A 106 13.01 10.59 6.05
CA LYS A 106 13.54 9.28 6.41
C LYS A 106 12.87 8.26 5.52
N SER A 107 13.64 7.34 5.01
CA SER A 107 13.14 6.31 4.09
C SER A 107 13.38 4.93 4.64
N GLN A 108 12.51 4.00 4.29
CA GLN A 108 12.71 2.60 4.55
C GLN A 108 12.13 1.81 3.39
N THR A 109 12.60 0.60 3.21
CA THR A 109 12.13 -0.27 2.14
C THR A 109 11.33 -1.42 2.75
N TRP A 110 10.14 -1.62 2.22
CA TRP A 110 9.29 -2.75 2.59
C TRP A 110 9.30 -3.76 1.46
N HIS A 111 9.09 -5.02 1.80
CA HIS A 111 9.08 -6.10 0.81
C HIS A 111 7.75 -6.81 0.82
N ARG A 112 7.30 -7.17 -0.37
CA ARG A 112 6.03 -7.86 -0.50
C ARG A 112 6.10 -9.25 0.12
N LEU A 113 5.09 -9.58 0.87
CA LEU A 113 4.93 -10.90 1.45
C LEU A 113 4.16 -11.85 0.54
#